data_91651d61fc6c6dc5d1dbe2f8344eb848
#
_entry.id   91651d61fc6c6dc5d1dbe2f8344eb848
#
_cell.length_a   1.000
_cell.length_b   1.000
_cell.length_c   1.000
_cell.angle_alpha   90.00
_cell.angle_beta   90.00
_cell.angle_gamma   90.00
#
_symmetry.space_group_name_H-M   'P 1'
#
loop_
_entity.id
_entity.type
_entity.pdbx_description
1 polymer ?
#
loop_
_entity_poly.entity_id
_entity_poly.type
_entity_poly.pdbx_seq_one_letter_code
_entity_poly.pdbx_strand_id
1 'polypeptide(L)'
;MTPMVALFSILLAQALGAISPGPSFLFVTRTSVALSRKDGLAAAAGMGLGAAIVTALALVGVRAVIAQVEWLYVGFKLLGGAYLVYLGFQLWRGSMTEAADKTGGRAPKRGLRKSFLLALATQLSNPKTVVVIGGIYAALLPAHVPLWMYLAIPPIDFMMEGGWYAFVAVAMSSSRPRAVYLSAQGWIDRAAGTLLGVLGLRLIYESTQNV
;
A
#
# COMPACT_ATOMS: atom_id res chain seq x y z
N MET A 1 17.86 14.23 -6.96
CA MET A 1 16.43 14.36 -7.29
C MET A 1 15.85 15.53 -6.52
N THR A 2 15.05 16.42 -7.16
CA THR A 2 14.42 17.53 -6.42
C THR A 2 13.32 16.99 -5.50
N PRO A 3 13.01 17.66 -4.35
CA PRO A 3 11.95 17.21 -3.44
C PRO A 3 10.58 17.04 -4.10
N MET A 4 10.24 17.89 -5.08
CA MET A 4 8.98 17.78 -5.82
C MET A 4 8.93 16.54 -6.72
N VAL A 5 10.01 16.24 -7.44
CA VAL A 5 10.11 15.02 -8.27
C VAL A 5 10.03 13.78 -7.38
N ALA A 6 10.68 13.80 -6.21
CA ALA A 6 10.59 12.74 -5.22
C ALA A 6 9.14 12.53 -4.76
N LEU A 7 8.45 13.61 -4.38
CA LEU A 7 7.05 13.55 -3.96
C LEU A 7 6.17 12.90 -5.03
N PHE A 8 6.21 13.39 -6.28
CA PHE A 8 5.40 12.83 -7.36
C PHE A 8 5.71 11.35 -7.61
N SER A 9 6.99 10.97 -7.61
CA SER A 9 7.39 9.58 -7.80
C SER A 9 6.89 8.67 -6.67
N ILE A 10 6.98 9.14 -5.43
CA ILE A 10 6.47 8.43 -4.24
C ILE A 10 4.96 8.23 -4.35
N LEU A 11 4.21 9.32 -4.60
CA LEU A 11 2.75 9.25 -4.69
C LEU A 11 2.28 8.35 -5.84
N LEU A 12 2.95 8.41 -7.00
CA LEU A 12 2.63 7.53 -8.13
C LEU A 12 2.88 6.06 -7.77
N ALA A 13 4.03 5.77 -7.17
CA ALA A 13 4.38 4.41 -6.77
C ALA A 13 3.42 3.86 -5.70
N GLN A 14 3.05 4.66 -4.70
CA GLN A 14 2.07 4.30 -3.69
C GLN A 14 0.67 4.09 -4.30
N ALA A 15 0.21 4.97 -5.20
CA ALA A 15 -1.07 4.82 -5.87
C ALA A 15 -1.16 3.48 -6.63
N LEU A 16 -0.13 3.12 -7.39
CA LEU A 16 -0.07 1.84 -8.10
C LEU A 16 -0.01 0.65 -7.14
N GLY A 17 0.70 0.79 -6.02
CA GLY A 17 0.71 -0.19 -4.94
C GLY A 17 -0.65 -0.38 -4.26
N ALA A 18 -1.39 0.72 -4.03
CA ALA A 18 -2.72 0.71 -3.42
C ALA A 18 -3.79 0.08 -4.33
N ILE A 19 -3.72 0.34 -5.65
CA ILE A 19 -4.66 -0.19 -6.64
C ILE A 19 -4.52 -1.71 -6.77
N SER A 20 -3.32 -2.25 -6.57
CA SER A 20 -3.06 -3.68 -6.61
C SER A 20 -3.78 -4.41 -5.47
N PRO A 21 -4.60 -5.43 -5.77
CA PRO A 21 -5.35 -6.15 -4.74
C PRO A 21 -4.44 -6.85 -3.74
N GLY A 22 -4.84 -6.77 -2.49
CA GLY A 22 -4.12 -7.36 -1.37
C GLY A 22 -5.04 -7.51 -0.15
N PRO A 23 -4.50 -7.85 1.04
CA PRO A 23 -5.32 -8.05 2.24
C PRO A 23 -6.24 -6.88 2.56
N SER A 24 -5.77 -5.63 2.42
CA SER A 24 -6.56 -4.42 2.67
C SER A 24 -7.71 -4.26 1.68
N PHE A 25 -7.46 -4.48 0.39
CA PHE A 25 -8.49 -4.47 -0.65
C PHE A 25 -9.56 -5.52 -0.37
N LEU A 26 -9.16 -6.75 -0.05
CA LEU A 26 -10.09 -7.83 0.26
C LEU A 26 -10.93 -7.52 1.51
N PHE A 27 -10.32 -6.94 2.53
CA PHE A 27 -11.03 -6.56 3.75
C PHE A 27 -12.14 -5.53 3.45
N VAL A 28 -11.82 -4.46 2.71
CA VAL A 28 -12.79 -3.41 2.36
C VAL A 28 -13.89 -3.97 1.47
N THR A 29 -13.55 -4.73 0.44
CA THR A 29 -14.51 -5.39 -0.46
C THR A 29 -15.47 -6.29 0.31
N ARG A 30 -14.95 -7.18 1.16
CA ARG A 30 -15.77 -8.08 1.99
C ARG A 30 -16.68 -7.31 2.94
N THR A 31 -16.14 -6.29 3.60
CA THR A 31 -16.90 -5.45 4.54
C THR A 31 -18.05 -4.74 3.82
N SER A 32 -17.79 -4.19 2.63
CA SER A 32 -18.79 -3.49 1.82
C SER A 32 -19.90 -4.41 1.32
N VAL A 33 -19.55 -5.63 0.91
CA VAL A 33 -20.51 -6.60 0.35
C VAL A 33 -21.27 -7.35 1.44
N ALA A 34 -20.57 -7.81 2.49
CA ALA A 34 -21.15 -8.68 3.52
C ALA A 34 -21.91 -7.91 4.62
N LEU A 35 -21.54 -6.65 4.90
CA LEU A 35 -22.17 -5.83 5.93
C LEU A 35 -23.00 -4.71 5.32
N SER A 36 -22.32 -3.61 4.93
CA SER A 36 -22.96 -2.48 4.26
C SER A 36 -21.94 -1.56 3.61
N ARG A 37 -22.40 -0.74 2.65
CA ARG A 37 -21.60 0.33 2.07
C ARG A 37 -21.03 1.30 3.13
N LYS A 38 -21.83 1.60 4.18
CA LYS A 38 -21.38 2.48 5.28
C LYS A 38 -20.24 1.84 6.08
N ASP A 39 -20.31 0.55 6.35
CA ASP A 39 -19.23 -0.21 7.00
C ASP A 39 -17.98 -0.26 6.12
N GLY A 40 -18.15 -0.40 4.79
CA GLY A 40 -17.04 -0.32 3.83
C GLY A 40 -16.37 1.05 3.83
N LEU A 41 -17.14 2.15 3.88
CA LEU A 41 -16.57 3.51 3.97
C LEU A 41 -15.87 3.75 5.30
N ALA A 42 -16.41 3.23 6.42
CA ALA A 42 -15.72 3.27 7.70
C ALA A 42 -14.40 2.48 7.67
N ALA A 43 -14.40 1.32 7.01
CA ALA A 43 -13.19 0.54 6.79
C ALA A 43 -12.18 1.29 5.91
N ALA A 44 -12.63 1.97 4.85
CA ALA A 44 -11.77 2.79 4.00
C ALA A 44 -11.06 3.91 4.79
N ALA A 45 -11.78 4.59 5.68
CA ALA A 45 -11.18 5.59 6.57
C ALA A 45 -10.13 4.96 7.52
N GLY A 46 -10.39 3.77 8.04
CA GLY A 46 -9.42 3.03 8.85
C GLY A 46 -8.17 2.62 8.08
N MET A 47 -8.32 2.19 6.82
CA MET A 47 -7.18 1.90 5.91
C MET A 47 -6.36 3.15 5.63
N GLY A 48 -7.00 4.27 5.27
CA GLY A 48 -6.31 5.54 5.03
C GLY A 48 -5.52 6.01 6.26
N LEU A 49 -6.11 5.96 7.46
CA LEU A 49 -5.39 6.31 8.68
C LEU A 49 -4.21 5.37 8.96
N GLY A 50 -4.40 4.07 8.74
CA GLY A 50 -3.32 3.09 8.89
C GLY A 50 -2.16 3.35 7.92
N ALA A 51 -2.46 3.67 6.66
CA ALA A 51 -1.46 4.05 5.66
C ALA A 51 -0.69 5.31 6.08
N ALA A 52 -1.40 6.37 6.50
CA ALA A 52 -0.77 7.61 6.98
C ALA A 52 0.17 7.38 8.17
N ILE A 53 -0.22 6.51 9.10
CA ILE A 53 0.64 6.14 10.25
C ILE A 53 1.89 5.39 9.76
N VAL A 54 1.74 4.38 8.91
CA VAL A 54 2.88 3.64 8.34
C VAL A 54 3.80 4.57 7.56
N THR A 55 3.24 5.49 6.78
CA THR A 55 3.96 6.52 6.04
C THR A 55 4.76 7.44 6.97
N ALA A 56 4.14 7.95 8.04
CA ALA A 56 4.82 8.79 9.01
C ALA A 56 5.97 8.05 9.70
N LEU A 57 5.74 6.78 10.09
CA LEU A 57 6.77 5.94 10.67
C LEU A 57 7.90 5.64 9.69
N ALA A 58 7.58 5.38 8.41
CA ALA A 58 8.58 5.14 7.37
C ALA A 58 9.45 6.38 7.11
N LEU A 59 8.84 7.58 7.05
CA LEU A 59 9.57 8.85 6.87
C LEU A 59 10.58 9.09 7.99
N VAL A 60 10.18 8.86 9.25
CA VAL A 60 11.07 9.03 10.42
C VAL A 60 12.07 7.88 10.50
N GLY A 61 11.60 6.65 10.32
CA GLY A 61 12.39 5.43 10.49
C GLY A 61 13.49 5.28 9.47
N VAL A 62 13.21 5.50 8.18
CA VAL A 62 14.23 5.44 7.11
C VAL A 62 15.35 6.45 7.39
N ARG A 63 15.00 7.67 7.82
CA ARG A 63 16.00 8.67 8.16
C ARG A 63 16.84 8.30 9.38
N ALA A 64 16.21 7.76 10.44
CA ALA A 64 16.94 7.33 11.64
C ALA A 64 17.94 6.22 11.34
N VAL A 65 17.56 5.29 10.45
CA VAL A 65 18.45 4.20 9.99
C VAL A 65 19.59 4.74 9.16
N ILE A 66 19.35 5.66 8.21
CA ILE A 66 20.39 6.28 7.39
C ILE A 66 21.42 7.04 8.26
N ALA A 67 20.95 7.72 9.33
CA ALA A 67 21.79 8.57 10.16
C ALA A 67 22.70 7.81 11.15
N GLN A 68 22.33 6.57 11.51
CA GLN A 68 22.95 5.87 12.65
C GLN A 68 23.82 4.66 12.25
N VAL A 69 23.44 3.90 11.22
CA VAL A 69 24.06 2.60 10.92
C VAL A 69 24.02 2.27 9.44
N GLU A 70 25.11 2.51 8.73
CA GLU A 70 25.21 2.33 7.29
C GLU A 70 24.90 0.89 6.83
N TRP A 71 25.47 -0.13 7.50
CA TRP A 71 25.22 -1.52 7.16
C TRP A 71 23.74 -1.95 7.34
N LEU A 72 23.04 -1.36 8.34
CA LEU A 72 21.63 -1.62 8.57
C LEU A 72 20.77 -1.02 7.44
N TYR A 73 21.16 0.13 6.91
CA TYR A 73 20.52 0.75 5.75
C TYR A 73 20.69 -0.09 4.49
N VAL A 74 21.90 -0.61 4.25
CA VAL A 74 22.18 -1.55 3.15
C VAL A 74 21.33 -2.81 3.31
N GLY A 75 21.31 -3.40 4.50
CA GLY A 75 20.47 -4.56 4.81
C GLY A 75 18.97 -4.31 4.57
N PHE A 76 18.46 -3.14 4.98
CA PHE A 76 17.08 -2.75 4.77
C PHE A 76 16.74 -2.58 3.27
N LYS A 77 17.65 -1.97 2.49
CA LYS A 77 17.51 -1.86 1.01
C LYS A 77 17.49 -3.24 0.34
N LEU A 78 18.37 -4.14 0.73
CA LEU A 78 18.45 -5.49 0.17
C LEU A 78 17.18 -6.29 0.46
N LEU A 79 16.76 -6.37 1.72
CA LEU A 79 15.58 -7.12 2.15
C LEU A 79 14.29 -6.51 1.59
N GLY A 80 14.18 -5.18 1.65
CA GLY A 80 13.05 -4.45 1.08
C GLY A 80 12.96 -4.62 -0.44
N GLY A 81 14.09 -4.49 -1.13
CA GLY A 81 14.18 -4.70 -2.57
C GLY A 81 13.82 -6.13 -2.97
N ALA A 82 14.37 -7.13 -2.30
CA ALA A 82 14.04 -8.54 -2.54
C ALA A 82 12.55 -8.81 -2.33
N TYR A 83 11.96 -8.24 -1.28
CA TYR A 83 10.53 -8.39 -1.02
C TYR A 83 9.66 -7.67 -2.06
N LEU A 84 10.06 -6.50 -2.54
CA LEU A 84 9.35 -5.81 -3.64
C LEU A 84 9.40 -6.63 -4.94
N VAL A 85 10.55 -7.24 -5.27
CA VAL A 85 10.67 -8.15 -6.42
C VAL A 85 9.75 -9.37 -6.23
N TYR A 86 9.74 -9.97 -5.04
CA TYR A 86 8.87 -11.09 -4.72
C TYR A 86 7.38 -10.73 -4.85
N LEU A 87 6.96 -9.58 -4.33
CA LEU A 87 5.58 -9.10 -4.49
C LEU A 87 5.24 -8.83 -5.95
N GLY A 88 6.16 -8.21 -6.69
CA GLY A 88 6.02 -7.97 -8.12
C GLY A 88 5.78 -9.26 -8.88
N PHE A 89 6.55 -10.30 -8.58
CA PHE A 89 6.41 -11.63 -9.16
C PHE A 89 5.07 -12.30 -8.78
N GLN A 90 4.64 -12.19 -7.52
CA GLN A 90 3.34 -12.72 -7.09
C GLN A 90 2.16 -12.07 -7.82
N LEU A 91 2.21 -10.75 -8.01
CA LEU A 91 1.20 -10.02 -8.78
C LEU A 91 1.18 -10.46 -10.24
N TRP A 92 2.34 -10.66 -10.85
CA TRP A 92 2.44 -11.18 -12.21
C TRP A 92 1.82 -12.58 -12.36
N ARG A 93 1.97 -13.44 -11.36
CA ARG A 93 1.38 -14.79 -11.35
C ARG A 93 -0.12 -14.80 -11.04
N GLY A 94 -0.73 -13.68 -10.66
CA GLY A 94 -2.14 -13.61 -10.27
C GLY A 94 -2.49 -14.38 -8.98
N SER A 95 -1.49 -14.84 -8.22
CA SER A 95 -1.70 -15.70 -7.04
C SER A 95 -2.43 -15.01 -5.87
N MET A 96 -2.53 -13.67 -5.89
CA MET A 96 -3.29 -12.91 -4.90
C MET A 96 -4.80 -12.85 -5.19
N THR A 97 -5.21 -13.20 -6.40
CA THR A 97 -6.60 -13.12 -6.86
C THR A 97 -7.46 -14.27 -6.36
N GLU A 98 -6.89 -15.47 -6.23
CA GLU A 98 -7.63 -16.68 -5.81
C GLU A 98 -8.15 -16.62 -4.36
N ALA A 99 -7.55 -15.78 -3.51
CA ALA A 99 -8.00 -15.61 -2.13
C ALA A 99 -9.33 -14.83 -2.01
N ALA A 100 -9.74 -14.10 -3.06
CA ALA A 100 -10.93 -13.26 -3.07
C ALA A 100 -12.26 -14.02 -3.18
N ASP A 101 -12.25 -15.20 -3.79
CA ASP A 101 -13.46 -15.89 -4.24
C ASP A 101 -14.10 -16.83 -3.19
N LYS A 102 -13.45 -17.11 -2.07
CA LYS A 102 -13.83 -18.22 -1.17
C LYS A 102 -14.76 -17.87 0.02
N THR A 103 -15.34 -16.66 0.11
CA THR A 103 -16.18 -16.34 1.29
C THR A 103 -17.45 -15.56 0.96
N GLY A 104 -18.46 -16.29 0.52
CA GLY A 104 -19.85 -15.85 0.41
C GLY A 104 -20.65 -16.16 1.69
N GLY A 105 -20.39 -15.51 2.79
CA GLY A 105 -21.17 -15.64 4.01
C GLY A 105 -21.64 -14.27 4.53
N ARG A 106 -22.93 -14.16 4.95
CA ARG A 106 -23.47 -12.95 5.58
C ARG A 106 -22.84 -12.80 6.96
N ALA A 107 -21.94 -11.85 7.13
CA ALA A 107 -21.30 -11.59 8.41
C ALA A 107 -22.27 -10.87 9.37
N PRO A 108 -22.19 -11.12 10.71
CA PRO A 108 -23.01 -10.41 11.68
C PRO A 108 -22.75 -8.91 11.63
N LYS A 109 -23.78 -8.08 11.79
CA LYS A 109 -23.68 -6.60 11.81
C LYS A 109 -22.59 -6.17 12.79
N ARG A 110 -21.58 -5.45 12.32
CA ARG A 110 -20.40 -5.09 13.14
C ARG A 110 -20.45 -3.66 13.68
N GLY A 111 -21.13 -2.74 13.01
CA GLY A 111 -21.13 -1.31 13.33
C GLY A 111 -19.88 -0.57 12.83
N LEU A 112 -20.03 0.70 12.50
CA LEU A 112 -19.04 1.52 11.81
C LEU A 112 -17.69 1.59 12.56
N ARG A 113 -17.73 1.79 13.89
CA ARG A 113 -16.53 1.86 14.73
C ARG A 113 -15.70 0.57 14.65
N LYS A 114 -16.36 -0.58 14.71
CA LYS A 114 -15.65 -1.87 14.63
C LYS A 114 -15.08 -2.11 13.25
N SER A 115 -15.78 -1.73 12.18
CA SER A 115 -15.32 -1.82 10.81
C SER A 115 -14.07 -0.92 10.60
N PHE A 116 -14.08 0.31 11.13
CA PHE A 116 -12.93 1.22 11.12
C PHE A 116 -11.73 0.64 11.88
N LEU A 117 -11.90 0.21 13.14
CA LEU A 117 -10.78 -0.26 13.97
C LEU A 117 -10.15 -1.56 13.43
N LEU A 118 -10.97 -2.48 12.91
CA LEU A 118 -10.45 -3.70 12.29
C LEU A 118 -9.70 -3.40 10.99
N ALA A 119 -10.18 -2.44 10.19
CA ALA A 119 -9.48 -1.99 8.99
C ALA A 119 -8.14 -1.34 9.34
N LEU A 120 -8.13 -0.44 10.34
CA LEU A 120 -6.91 0.18 10.85
C LEU A 120 -5.89 -0.89 11.30
N ALA A 121 -6.32 -1.84 12.14
CA ALA A 121 -5.47 -2.93 12.59
C ALA A 121 -4.96 -3.78 11.40
N THR A 122 -5.83 -4.08 10.44
CA THR A 122 -5.44 -4.83 9.23
C THR A 122 -4.39 -4.08 8.42
N GLN A 123 -4.53 -2.76 8.25
CA GLN A 123 -3.56 -1.96 7.49
C GLN A 123 -2.21 -1.88 8.21
N LEU A 124 -2.21 -1.63 9.52
CA LEU A 124 -1.00 -1.57 10.34
C LEU A 124 -0.25 -2.91 10.41
N SER A 125 -0.99 -4.02 10.39
CA SER A 125 -0.42 -5.38 10.41
C SER A 125 -0.17 -5.95 9.01
N ASN A 126 -0.46 -5.19 7.94
CA ASN A 126 -0.31 -5.67 6.58
C ASN A 126 1.16 -5.61 6.14
N PRO A 127 1.84 -6.75 5.98
CA PRO A 127 3.24 -6.76 5.58
C PRO A 127 3.46 -6.13 4.20
N LYS A 128 2.48 -6.27 3.28
CA LYS A 128 2.55 -5.60 1.98
C LYS A 128 2.65 -4.08 2.15
N THR A 129 1.79 -3.48 2.97
CA THR A 129 1.78 -2.02 3.21
C THR A 129 3.10 -1.55 3.80
N VAL A 130 3.57 -2.21 4.86
CA VAL A 130 4.80 -1.82 5.56
C VAL A 130 6.01 -1.89 4.63
N VAL A 131 6.16 -2.99 3.89
CA VAL A 131 7.34 -3.19 3.03
C VAL A 131 7.26 -2.37 1.75
N VAL A 132 6.06 -2.24 1.13
CA VAL A 132 5.90 -1.41 -0.07
C VAL A 132 6.16 0.06 0.25
N ILE A 133 5.55 0.61 1.30
CA ILE A 133 5.81 1.98 1.74
C ILE A 133 7.27 2.16 2.12
N GLY A 134 7.81 1.31 3.00
CA GLY A 134 9.21 1.38 3.41
C GLY A 134 10.19 1.30 2.23
N GLY A 135 9.97 0.39 1.28
CA GLY A 135 10.78 0.23 0.08
C GLY A 135 10.70 1.44 -0.87
N ILE A 136 9.49 1.99 -1.07
CA ILE A 136 9.29 3.21 -1.88
C ILE A 136 10.07 4.38 -1.27
N TYR A 137 9.99 4.56 0.05
CA TYR A 137 10.70 5.65 0.74
C TYR A 137 12.22 5.43 0.74
N ALA A 138 12.69 4.21 0.93
CA ALA A 138 14.11 3.90 0.84
C ALA A 138 14.69 4.16 -0.57
N ALA A 139 13.86 3.95 -1.62
CA ALA A 139 14.27 4.14 -3.02
C ALA A 139 14.16 5.59 -3.51
N LEU A 140 13.18 6.34 -3.04
CA LEU A 140 12.77 7.59 -3.69
C LEU A 140 12.91 8.82 -2.79
N LEU A 141 13.12 8.68 -1.46
CA LEU A 141 13.36 9.83 -0.60
C LEU A 141 14.70 10.50 -0.94
N PRO A 142 14.74 11.84 -1.03
CA PRO A 142 15.99 12.56 -1.18
C PRO A 142 16.84 12.46 0.08
N ALA A 143 18.17 12.58 -0.04
CA ALA A 143 19.09 12.57 1.10
C ALA A 143 18.73 13.63 2.16
N HIS A 144 18.25 14.78 1.71
CA HIS A 144 17.73 15.84 2.59
C HIS A 144 16.23 16.00 2.37
N VAL A 145 15.44 15.49 3.32
CA VAL A 145 13.98 15.60 3.30
C VAL A 145 13.57 16.90 3.99
N PRO A 146 12.99 17.87 3.28
CA PRO A 146 12.53 19.11 3.88
C PRO A 146 11.33 18.88 4.82
N LEU A 147 11.21 19.71 5.87
CA LEU A 147 10.17 19.58 6.90
C LEU A 147 8.75 19.51 6.32
N TRP A 148 8.47 20.27 5.27
CA TRP A 148 7.14 20.26 4.64
C TRP A 148 6.75 18.87 4.11
N MET A 149 7.69 18.04 3.68
CA MET A 149 7.38 16.68 3.22
C MET A 149 6.90 15.79 4.37
N TYR A 150 7.47 15.93 5.58
CA TYR A 150 6.99 15.18 6.76
C TYR A 150 5.56 15.54 7.14
N LEU A 151 5.18 16.81 6.93
CA LEU A 151 3.84 17.30 7.26
C LEU A 151 2.83 17.04 6.15
N ALA A 152 3.27 17.07 4.89
CA ALA A 152 2.37 16.97 3.73
C ALA A 152 2.10 15.50 3.31
N ILE A 153 3.11 14.62 3.34
CA ILE A 153 2.97 13.28 2.79
C ILE A 153 1.97 12.42 3.55
N PRO A 154 1.98 12.32 4.90
CA PRO A 154 1.01 11.47 5.59
C PRO A 154 -0.46 11.86 5.37
N PRO A 155 -0.88 13.14 5.42
CA PRO A 155 -2.26 13.49 5.09
C PRO A 155 -2.61 13.27 3.60
N ILE A 156 -1.67 13.49 2.67
CA ILE A 156 -1.89 13.15 1.26
C ILE A 156 -2.10 11.65 1.09
N ASP A 157 -1.30 10.85 1.74
CA ASP A 157 -1.41 9.38 1.69
C ASP A 157 -2.73 8.89 2.34
N PHE A 158 -3.15 9.50 3.46
CA PHE A 158 -4.48 9.27 4.01
C PHE A 158 -5.60 9.51 2.98
N MET A 159 -5.53 10.64 2.26
CA MET A 159 -6.55 10.98 1.26
C MET A 159 -6.49 10.04 0.05
N MET A 160 -5.31 9.69 -0.40
CA MET A 160 -5.10 8.81 -1.54
C MET A 160 -5.55 7.37 -1.25
N GLU A 161 -5.05 6.76 -0.18
CA GLU A 161 -5.40 5.40 0.23
C GLU A 161 -6.85 5.33 0.71
N GLY A 162 -7.27 6.24 1.58
CA GLY A 162 -8.65 6.33 2.07
C GLY A 162 -9.63 6.60 0.93
N GLY A 163 -9.31 7.47 0.01
CA GLY A 163 -10.09 7.77 -1.19
C GLY A 163 -10.19 6.57 -2.12
N TRP A 164 -9.07 5.88 -2.37
CA TRP A 164 -9.07 4.64 -3.15
C TRP A 164 -9.97 3.58 -2.52
N TYR A 165 -9.82 3.30 -1.24
CA TYR A 165 -10.66 2.30 -0.57
C TYR A 165 -12.11 2.74 -0.40
N ALA A 166 -12.39 4.05 -0.31
CA ALA A 166 -13.76 4.55 -0.37
C ALA A 166 -14.39 4.30 -1.75
N PHE A 167 -13.64 4.53 -2.81
CA PHE A 167 -14.06 4.17 -4.17
C PHE A 167 -14.31 2.66 -4.28
N VAL A 168 -13.41 1.82 -3.79
CA VAL A 168 -13.57 0.35 -3.74
C VAL A 168 -14.84 -0.02 -2.96
N ALA A 169 -15.08 0.57 -1.79
CA ALA A 169 -16.26 0.30 -0.97
C ALA A 169 -17.57 0.59 -1.73
N VAL A 170 -17.60 1.71 -2.46
CA VAL A 170 -18.76 2.10 -3.26
C VAL A 170 -18.93 1.21 -4.49
N ALA A 171 -17.86 1.00 -5.24
CA ALA A 171 -17.85 0.23 -6.48
C ALA A 171 -18.22 -1.25 -6.23
N MET A 172 -17.61 -1.86 -5.20
CA MET A 172 -17.85 -3.28 -4.89
C MET A 172 -19.23 -3.55 -4.28
N SER A 173 -19.90 -2.51 -3.78
CA SER A 173 -21.29 -2.62 -3.33
C SER A 173 -22.30 -2.81 -4.49
N SER A 174 -21.88 -2.62 -5.74
CA SER A 174 -22.71 -2.73 -6.94
C SER A 174 -22.15 -3.79 -7.88
N SER A 175 -23.02 -4.59 -8.53
CA SER A 175 -22.61 -5.74 -9.35
C SER A 175 -21.84 -5.34 -10.63
N ARG A 176 -22.27 -4.27 -11.32
CA ARG A 176 -21.64 -3.84 -12.59
C ARG A 176 -20.20 -3.32 -12.41
N PRO A 177 -19.91 -2.33 -11.54
CA PRO A 177 -18.54 -1.88 -11.30
C PRO A 177 -17.62 -2.98 -10.80
N ARG A 178 -18.15 -3.89 -9.97
CA ARG A 178 -17.39 -5.08 -9.51
C ARG A 178 -16.95 -5.95 -10.69
N ALA A 179 -17.84 -6.25 -11.63
CA ALA A 179 -17.50 -7.07 -12.80
C ALA A 179 -16.43 -6.40 -13.69
N VAL A 180 -16.54 -5.09 -13.93
CA VAL A 180 -15.54 -4.32 -14.69
C VAL A 180 -14.17 -4.34 -14.01
N TYR A 181 -14.12 -4.12 -12.70
CA TYR A 181 -12.86 -4.20 -11.96
C TYR A 181 -12.22 -5.59 -12.07
N LEU A 182 -12.99 -6.64 -11.84
CA LEU A 182 -12.49 -8.02 -11.90
C LEU A 182 -11.97 -8.38 -13.30
N SER A 183 -12.58 -7.86 -14.37
CA SER A 183 -12.07 -8.06 -15.75
C SER A 183 -10.76 -7.34 -16.03
N ALA A 184 -10.52 -6.17 -15.41
CA ALA A 184 -9.30 -5.38 -15.55
C ALA A 184 -8.18 -5.80 -14.59
N GLN A 185 -8.48 -6.57 -13.55
CA GLN A 185 -7.60 -6.89 -12.44
C GLN A 185 -6.25 -7.48 -12.88
N GLY A 186 -6.26 -8.39 -13.85
CA GLY A 186 -5.03 -9.00 -14.34
C GLY A 186 -4.04 -8.01 -14.98
N TRP A 187 -4.54 -6.96 -15.63
CA TRP A 187 -3.71 -5.88 -16.16
C TRP A 187 -3.19 -4.96 -15.07
N ILE A 188 -4.04 -4.63 -14.10
CA ILE A 188 -3.67 -3.83 -12.93
C ILE A 188 -2.56 -4.52 -12.14
N ASP A 189 -2.69 -5.83 -11.90
CA ASP A 189 -1.70 -6.62 -11.18
C ASP A 189 -0.36 -6.68 -11.91
N ARG A 190 -0.36 -6.84 -13.24
CA ARG A 190 0.87 -6.84 -14.04
C ARG A 190 1.55 -5.48 -14.03
N ALA A 191 0.80 -4.39 -14.18
CA ALA A 191 1.35 -3.03 -14.13
C ALA A 191 1.98 -2.73 -12.76
N ALA A 192 1.26 -3.00 -11.66
CA ALA A 192 1.75 -2.84 -10.32
C ALA A 192 2.96 -3.76 -10.03
N GLY A 193 2.87 -5.02 -10.46
CA GLY A 193 3.94 -6.00 -10.31
C GLY A 193 5.23 -5.59 -11.02
N THR A 194 5.12 -5.06 -12.25
CA THR A 194 6.28 -4.54 -13.00
C THR A 194 6.92 -3.36 -12.27
N LEU A 195 6.11 -2.40 -11.80
CA LEU A 195 6.64 -1.25 -11.07
C LEU A 195 7.36 -1.67 -9.79
N LEU A 196 6.73 -2.52 -8.96
CA LEU A 196 7.32 -3.00 -7.71
C LEU A 196 8.59 -3.80 -7.97
N GLY A 197 8.61 -4.62 -9.02
CA GLY A 197 9.78 -5.38 -9.44
C GLY A 197 10.94 -4.46 -9.84
N VAL A 198 10.68 -3.45 -10.66
CA VAL A 198 11.70 -2.46 -11.07
C VAL A 198 12.23 -1.67 -9.88
N LEU A 199 11.36 -1.20 -8.98
CA LEU A 199 11.79 -0.51 -7.76
C LEU A 199 12.61 -1.42 -6.85
N GLY A 200 12.23 -2.67 -6.70
CA GLY A 200 12.96 -3.65 -5.92
C GLY A 200 14.36 -3.92 -6.48
N LEU A 201 14.47 -4.13 -7.80
CA LEU A 201 15.76 -4.30 -8.47
C LEU A 201 16.65 -3.06 -8.35
N ARG A 202 16.06 -1.86 -8.46
CA ARG A 202 16.77 -0.61 -8.26
C ARG A 202 17.34 -0.50 -6.84
N LEU A 203 16.55 -0.83 -5.81
CA LEU A 203 17.01 -0.83 -4.43
C LEU A 203 18.18 -1.80 -4.19
N ILE A 204 18.09 -3.01 -4.76
CA ILE A 204 19.17 -3.99 -4.68
C ILE A 204 20.43 -3.45 -5.37
N TYR A 205 20.29 -2.92 -6.57
CA TYR A 205 21.42 -2.35 -7.31
C TYR A 205 22.10 -1.19 -6.55
N GLU A 206 21.31 -0.22 -6.06
CA GLU A 206 21.85 0.90 -5.27
C GLU A 206 22.52 0.45 -3.96
N SER A 207 22.10 -0.68 -3.39
CA SER A 207 22.73 -1.22 -2.18
C SER A 207 24.10 -1.81 -2.43
N THR A 208 24.34 -2.36 -3.64
CA THR A 208 25.65 -2.94 -4.03
C THR A 208 26.69 -1.89 -4.44
N GLN A 209 26.27 -0.66 -4.74
CA GLN A 209 27.19 0.44 -5.10
C GLN A 209 27.72 1.20 -3.88
N ASN A 210 27.11 1.01 -2.71
CA ASN A 210 27.48 1.69 -1.46
C ASN A 210 28.27 0.76 -0.51
N VAL A 211 28.81 -0.35 -1.01
CA VAL A 211 29.77 -1.25 -0.35
C VAL A 211 31.13 -1.08 -1.02
#